data_4aae0a09116c2c76205a4430306e3d8d
#
_entry.id   4aae0a09116c2c76205a4430306e3d8d
#
_cell.length_a   1.000
_cell.length_b   1.000
_cell.length_c   1.000
_cell.angle_alpha   90.00
_cell.angle_beta   90.00
_cell.angle_gamma   90.00
#
_symmetry.space_group_name_H-M   'P 1'
#
loop_
_entity.id
_entity.type
_entity.pdbx_description
1 polymer ?
#
loop_
_entity_poly.entity_id
_entity_poly.type
_entity_poly.pdbx_seq_one_letter_code
_entity_poly.pdbx_strand_id
1 'polypeptide(L)'
;DVNVIVCDGFAGNTILKMYEGTASTIMKVIKEEVMASGIVSKIGAVLLKPVFNNIAKRFDYKEYGGAPFLGVDGICIKAHGGSDARAFKSAIKQAKMFYDNKVLDKIKENI
;
A
#
# COMPACT_ATOMS: atom_id res chain seq x y z
N ASP A 1 12.55 12.34 9.24
CA ASP A 1 12.54 11.14 8.41
C ASP A 1 12.95 9.94 9.26
N VAL A 2 12.13 8.89 9.26
CA VAL A 2 12.38 7.63 9.96
C VAL A 2 12.23 6.48 8.98
N ASN A 3 13.03 5.43 9.13
CA ASN A 3 12.98 4.27 8.25
C ASN A 3 12.04 3.17 8.75
N VAL A 4 11.85 3.09 10.08
CA VAL A 4 11.01 2.10 10.75
C VAL A 4 10.24 2.75 11.88
N ILE A 5 8.96 2.44 11.98
CA ILE A 5 8.10 2.81 13.11
C ILE A 5 7.65 1.53 13.79
N VAL A 6 7.96 1.39 15.08
CA VAL A 6 7.50 0.27 15.89
C VAL A 6 6.28 0.70 16.70
N CYS A 7 5.21 -0.09 16.64
CA CYS A 7 3.98 0.15 17.38
C CYS A 7 3.30 -1.18 17.71
N ASP A 8 2.36 -1.16 18.65
CA ASP A 8 1.50 -2.33 18.88
C ASP A 8 0.55 -2.59 17.71
N GLY A 9 0.05 -3.83 17.62
CA GLY A 9 -0.77 -4.26 16.48
C GLY A 9 -2.13 -3.56 16.40
N PHE A 10 -2.67 -3.05 17.51
CA PHE A 10 -3.92 -2.32 17.52
C PHE A 10 -3.74 -0.90 17.00
N ALA A 11 -2.79 -0.15 17.56
CA ALA A 11 -2.47 1.21 17.13
C ALA A 11 -2.01 1.24 15.67
N GLY A 12 -1.10 0.36 15.28
CA GLY A 12 -0.60 0.26 13.92
C GLY A 12 -1.69 -0.04 12.91
N ASN A 13 -2.57 -0.99 13.20
CA ASN A 13 -3.69 -1.32 12.30
C ASN A 13 -4.71 -0.18 12.20
N THR A 14 -4.99 0.52 13.30
CA THR A 14 -5.89 1.68 13.32
C THR A 14 -5.33 2.82 12.46
N ILE A 15 -4.04 3.13 12.61
CA ILE A 15 -3.36 4.15 11.80
C ILE A 15 -3.38 3.79 10.31
N LEU A 16 -3.09 2.53 9.96
CA LEU A 16 -3.15 2.05 8.58
C LEU A 16 -4.55 2.20 7.99
N LYS A 17 -5.58 1.78 8.71
CA LYS A 17 -6.98 1.88 8.25
C LYS A 17 -7.42 3.33 8.10
N MET A 18 -7.02 4.21 9.03
CA MET A 18 -7.26 5.64 8.92
C MET A 18 -6.56 6.24 7.71
N TYR A 19 -5.29 5.89 7.48
CA TYR A 19 -4.51 6.37 6.33
C TYR A 19 -5.14 5.93 4.99
N GLU A 20 -5.46 4.64 4.83
CA GLU A 20 -6.13 4.09 3.65
C GLU A 20 -7.49 4.76 3.40
N GLY A 21 -8.31 4.88 4.45
CA GLY A 21 -9.63 5.50 4.39
C GLY A 21 -9.57 6.98 4.02
N THR A 22 -8.65 7.72 4.63
CA THR A 22 -8.45 9.15 4.37
C THR A 22 -8.01 9.39 2.92
N ALA A 23 -7.01 8.64 2.44
CA ALA A 23 -6.53 8.77 1.06
C ALA A 23 -7.66 8.50 0.05
N SER A 24 -8.44 7.44 0.25
CA SER A 24 -9.58 7.08 -0.59
C SER A 24 -10.66 8.18 -0.57
N THR A 25 -10.98 8.71 0.61
CA THR A 25 -12.00 9.77 0.79
C THR A 25 -11.57 11.06 0.11
N ILE A 26 -10.32 11.49 0.28
CA ILE A 26 -9.81 12.70 -0.38
C ILE A 26 -9.90 12.58 -1.89
N MET A 27 -9.50 11.45 -2.48
CA MET A 27 -9.59 11.23 -3.93
C MET A 27 -11.04 11.24 -4.43
N LYS A 28 -11.97 10.71 -3.63
CA LYS A 28 -13.40 10.74 -3.92
C LYS A 28 -13.95 12.17 -3.91
N VAL A 29 -13.64 12.94 -2.86
CA VAL A 29 -14.07 14.34 -2.74
C VAL A 29 -13.53 15.19 -3.88
N ILE A 30 -12.24 15.06 -4.23
CA ILE A 30 -11.65 15.77 -5.37
C ILE A 30 -12.43 15.45 -6.66
N LYS A 31 -12.76 14.18 -6.90
CA LYS A 31 -13.53 13.77 -8.08
C LYS A 31 -14.94 14.37 -8.07
N GLU A 32 -15.62 14.35 -6.94
CA GLU A 32 -16.96 14.90 -6.79
C GLU A 32 -16.98 16.41 -7.04
N GLU A 33 -16.05 17.16 -6.45
CA GLU A 33 -15.90 18.60 -6.67
C GLU A 33 -15.59 18.96 -8.13
N VAL A 34 -14.70 18.22 -8.78
CA VAL A 34 -14.41 18.39 -10.21
C VAL A 34 -15.64 18.13 -11.06
N MET A 35 -16.42 17.10 -10.74
CA MET A 35 -17.63 16.75 -11.51
C MET A 35 -18.77 17.76 -11.29
N ALA A 36 -18.84 18.37 -10.10
CA ALA A 36 -19.79 19.44 -9.79
C ALA A 36 -19.39 20.80 -10.41
N SER A 37 -18.10 20.97 -10.73
CA SER A 37 -17.55 22.21 -11.28
C SER A 37 -17.89 22.41 -12.76
N GLY A 38 -17.60 23.61 -13.27
CA GLY A 38 -17.81 24.00 -14.66
C GLY A 38 -16.91 23.24 -15.65
N ILE A 39 -17.16 23.47 -16.92
CA ILE A 39 -16.51 22.74 -18.04
C ILE A 39 -14.99 22.89 -18.06
N VAL A 40 -14.48 24.05 -17.65
CA VAL A 40 -13.02 24.33 -17.58
C VAL A 40 -12.33 23.41 -16.60
N SER A 41 -12.90 23.23 -15.40
CA SER A 41 -12.37 22.31 -14.37
C SER A 41 -12.37 20.86 -14.85
N LYS A 42 -13.40 20.44 -15.58
CA LYS A 42 -13.50 19.09 -16.14
C LYS A 42 -12.41 18.85 -17.20
N ILE A 43 -12.17 19.83 -18.07
CA ILE A 43 -11.08 19.76 -19.05
C ILE A 43 -9.72 19.68 -18.34
N GLY A 44 -9.49 20.54 -17.33
CA GLY A 44 -8.27 20.50 -16.52
C GLY A 44 -8.05 19.14 -15.84
N ALA A 45 -9.11 18.53 -15.31
CA ALA A 45 -9.03 17.21 -14.68
C ALA A 45 -8.69 16.09 -15.71
N VAL A 46 -9.18 16.18 -16.94
CA VAL A 46 -8.81 15.22 -18.01
C VAL A 46 -7.32 15.32 -18.32
N LEU A 47 -6.78 16.53 -18.40
CA LEU A 47 -5.33 16.76 -18.62
C LEU A 47 -4.50 16.24 -17.44
N LEU A 48 -5.00 16.38 -16.20
CA LEU A 48 -4.34 15.92 -15.00
C LEU A 48 -4.56 14.43 -14.67
N LYS A 49 -5.38 13.72 -15.46
CA LYS A 49 -5.68 12.30 -15.23
C LYS A 49 -4.43 11.41 -15.02
N PRO A 50 -3.33 11.55 -15.78
CA PRO A 50 -2.12 10.78 -15.53
C PRO A 50 -1.52 11.05 -14.14
N VAL A 51 -1.55 12.32 -13.69
CA VAL A 51 -1.06 12.72 -12.37
C VAL A 51 -1.90 12.07 -11.27
N PHE A 52 -3.22 12.15 -11.35
CA PHE A 52 -4.12 11.50 -10.40
C PHE A 52 -3.94 9.98 -10.35
N ASN A 53 -3.75 9.34 -11.51
CA ASN A 53 -3.46 7.91 -11.56
C ASN A 53 -2.14 7.55 -10.87
N ASN A 54 -1.11 8.37 -11.02
CA ASN A 54 0.17 8.16 -10.34
C ASN A 54 0.05 8.36 -8.82
N ILE A 55 -0.73 9.34 -8.38
CA ILE A 55 -1.04 9.54 -6.97
C ILE A 55 -1.78 8.32 -6.42
N ALA A 56 -2.86 7.89 -7.08
CA ALA A 56 -3.64 6.72 -6.66
C ALA A 56 -2.78 5.46 -6.52
N LYS A 57 -1.85 5.22 -7.45
CA LYS A 57 -0.90 4.09 -7.37
C LYS A 57 -0.01 4.12 -6.12
N ARG A 58 0.40 5.31 -5.66
CA ARG A 58 1.22 5.43 -4.45
C ARG A 58 0.49 5.01 -3.18
N PHE A 59 -0.83 5.10 -3.17
CA PHE A 59 -1.70 4.69 -2.07
C PHE A 59 -2.29 3.27 -2.26
N ASP A 60 -1.98 2.61 -3.38
CA ASP A 60 -2.53 1.27 -3.68
C ASP A 60 -1.70 0.18 -2.98
N TYR A 61 -2.23 -0.35 -1.89
CA TYR A 61 -1.60 -1.46 -1.15
C TYR A 61 -1.40 -2.74 -2.00
N LYS A 62 -2.14 -2.89 -3.09
CA LYS A 62 -2.03 -4.06 -3.99
C LYS A 62 -0.68 -4.13 -4.71
N GLU A 63 0.00 -3.00 -4.87
CA GLU A 63 1.36 -2.97 -5.43
C GLU A 63 2.36 -3.69 -4.52
N TYR A 64 2.18 -3.57 -3.19
CA TYR A 64 3.06 -4.22 -2.21
C TYR A 64 2.69 -5.68 -1.95
N GLY A 65 1.42 -6.06 -2.14
CA GLY A 65 0.92 -7.44 -2.05
C GLY A 65 0.71 -7.95 -0.64
N GLY A 66 1.56 -7.60 0.31
CA GLY A 66 1.46 -8.03 1.70
C GLY A 66 2.62 -7.54 2.57
N ALA A 67 2.59 -7.89 3.84
CA ALA A 67 3.63 -7.59 4.80
C ALA A 67 4.30 -8.87 5.32
N PRO A 68 5.63 -8.89 5.54
CA PRO A 68 6.30 -10.04 6.14
C PRO A 68 5.87 -10.21 7.60
N PHE A 69 5.59 -11.44 7.98
CA PHE A 69 5.32 -11.83 9.34
C PHE A 69 6.64 -12.22 10.00
N LEU A 70 7.17 -11.35 10.84
CA LEU A 70 8.46 -11.54 11.51
C LEU A 70 8.31 -12.38 12.79
N GLY A 71 9.42 -12.97 13.27
CA GLY A 71 9.45 -13.76 14.49
C GLY A 71 9.06 -15.23 14.30
N VAL A 72 8.91 -15.69 13.07
CA VAL A 72 8.67 -17.10 12.72
C VAL A 72 9.87 -17.67 11.96
N ASP A 73 10.12 -18.97 12.12
CA ASP A 73 11.23 -19.65 11.43
C ASP A 73 10.80 -20.07 10.01
N GLY A 74 10.52 -19.08 9.18
CA GLY A 74 10.11 -19.29 7.81
C GLY A 74 9.65 -17.98 7.15
N ILE A 75 9.61 -17.97 5.82
CA ILE A 75 9.11 -16.82 5.07
C ILE A 75 7.58 -16.87 5.04
N CYS A 76 6.97 -15.96 5.77
CA CYS A 76 5.52 -15.83 5.84
C CYS A 76 5.12 -14.40 5.41
N ILE A 77 4.32 -14.28 4.36
CA ILE A 77 3.80 -13.00 3.87
C ILE A 77 2.28 -12.95 4.13
N LYS A 78 1.86 -12.02 4.97
CA LYS A 78 0.45 -11.76 5.25
C LYS A 78 -0.13 -10.86 4.17
N ALA A 79 -1.01 -11.39 3.32
CA ALA A 79 -1.79 -10.62 2.36
C ALA A 79 -2.95 -9.88 3.05
N HIS A 80 -3.45 -8.81 2.43
CA HIS A 80 -4.62 -8.07 2.90
C HIS A 80 -5.89 -8.91 2.67
N GLY A 81 -6.91 -8.78 3.57
CA GLY A 81 -8.17 -9.53 3.44
C GLY A 81 -8.96 -9.24 2.15
N GLY A 82 -8.79 -8.06 1.57
CA GLY A 82 -9.38 -7.67 0.28
C GLY A 82 -8.47 -7.93 -0.94
N SER A 83 -7.46 -8.82 -0.81
CA SER A 83 -6.51 -9.11 -1.89
C SER A 83 -7.19 -9.77 -3.08
N ASP A 84 -6.93 -9.23 -4.26
CA ASP A 84 -7.28 -9.85 -5.54
C ASP A 84 -6.07 -10.64 -6.11
N ALA A 85 -6.23 -11.22 -7.30
CA ALA A 85 -5.18 -11.99 -7.96
C ALA A 85 -3.88 -11.19 -8.17
N ARG A 86 -3.95 -9.86 -8.38
CA ARG A 86 -2.79 -8.99 -8.54
C ARG A 86 -2.03 -8.85 -7.21
N ALA A 87 -2.76 -8.61 -6.12
CA ALA A 87 -2.17 -8.51 -4.79
C ALA A 87 -1.52 -9.84 -4.36
N PHE A 88 -2.18 -11.00 -4.61
CA PHE A 88 -1.59 -12.31 -4.35
C PHE A 88 -0.31 -12.55 -5.16
N LYS A 89 -0.32 -12.20 -6.44
CA LYS A 89 0.89 -12.28 -7.28
C LYS A 89 2.04 -11.43 -6.71
N SER A 90 1.74 -10.23 -6.21
CA SER A 90 2.73 -9.36 -5.58
C SER A 90 3.25 -9.95 -4.27
N ALA A 91 2.38 -10.54 -3.44
CA ALA A 91 2.77 -11.24 -2.21
C ALA A 91 3.70 -12.44 -2.48
N ILE A 92 3.41 -13.25 -3.51
CA ILE A 92 4.27 -14.37 -3.92
C ILE A 92 5.64 -13.86 -4.40
N LYS A 93 5.66 -12.77 -5.19
CA LYS A 93 6.93 -12.16 -5.63
C LYS A 93 7.74 -11.66 -4.44
N GLN A 94 7.08 -11.08 -3.43
CA GLN A 94 7.74 -10.62 -2.21
C GLN A 94 8.34 -11.80 -1.43
N ALA A 95 7.60 -12.89 -1.26
CA ALA A 95 8.12 -14.11 -0.62
C ALA A 95 9.34 -14.66 -1.35
N LYS A 96 9.30 -14.70 -2.69
CA LYS A 96 10.45 -15.09 -3.50
C LYS A 96 11.65 -14.15 -3.30
N MET A 97 11.41 -12.84 -3.29
CA MET A 97 12.47 -11.84 -3.06
C MET A 97 13.11 -12.01 -1.68
N PHE A 98 12.34 -12.30 -0.65
CA PHE A 98 12.85 -12.58 0.70
C PHE A 98 13.73 -13.82 0.72
N TYR A 99 13.32 -14.87 0.01
CA TYR A 99 14.10 -16.10 -0.14
C TYR A 99 15.42 -15.84 -0.88
N ASP A 100 15.35 -15.25 -2.08
CA ASP A 100 16.50 -14.99 -2.94
C ASP A 100 17.56 -14.09 -2.25
N ASN A 101 17.10 -13.12 -1.43
CA ASN A 101 17.99 -12.20 -0.70
C ASN A 101 18.40 -12.70 0.70
N LYS A 102 18.02 -13.94 1.08
CA LYS A 102 18.32 -14.55 2.38
C LYS A 102 17.96 -13.63 3.56
N VAL A 103 16.77 -12.98 3.47
CA VAL A 103 16.38 -11.98 4.48
C VAL A 103 16.26 -12.60 5.86
N LEU A 104 15.72 -13.83 5.97
CA LEU A 104 15.58 -14.53 7.24
C LEU A 104 16.94 -14.83 7.89
N ASP A 105 17.92 -15.27 7.10
CA ASP A 105 19.29 -15.55 7.59
C ASP A 105 19.92 -14.26 8.12
N LYS A 106 19.81 -13.16 7.37
CA LYS A 106 20.32 -11.85 7.80
C LYS A 106 19.66 -11.35 9.10
N ILE A 107 18.36 -11.62 9.29
CA ILE A 107 17.69 -11.29 10.55
C ILE A 107 18.29 -12.11 11.68
N LYS A 108 18.44 -13.44 11.51
CA LYS A 108 19.01 -14.33 12.54
C LYS A 108 20.46 -13.99 12.91
N GLU A 109 21.24 -13.52 11.96
CA GLU A 109 22.64 -13.12 12.19
C GLU A 109 22.77 -11.80 12.96
N ASN A 110 21.71 -10.96 13.04
CA ASN A 110 21.72 -9.63 13.64
C ASN A 110 20.84 -9.52 14.91
N ILE A 111 20.33 -10.63 15.41
CA ILE A 111 19.67 -10.75 16.72
C ILE A 111 20.59 -11.49 17.68
#